data_164b7a1b1b0ce8b4c93f5678fbfd780e
#
_entry.id   164b7a1b1b0ce8b4c93f5678fbfd780e
#
_cell.length_a   1.000
_cell.length_b   1.000
_cell.length_c   1.000
_cell.angle_alpha   90.00
_cell.angle_beta   90.00
_cell.angle_gamma   90.00
#
_symmetry.space_group_name_H-M   'P 1'
#
loop_
_entity.id
_entity.type
_entity.pdbx_description
1 polymer ?
#
loop_
_entity_poly.entity_id
_entity_poly.type
_entity_poly.pdbx_seq_one_letter_code
_entity_poly.pdbx_strand_id
1 'polypeptide(L)'
;MIKLRLKRFGKKREASFRLVATNSTSRRDGRPLQELGFYNPRTKETRLDAEAIRHRLSQGAQPTDSVRSLLEKGGLLEKTVRHSVVVGQKKQAEARDAAAKQAAKEAAEAKAAEAAAAKEAAEAAAAEATPADEAAEA
;
A
#
# COMPACT_ATOMS: atom_id res chain seq x y z
N MET A 1 -26.64 -14.23 17.78
CA MET A 1 -25.48 -13.99 16.89
C MET A 1 -24.21 -13.91 17.74
N ILE A 2 -23.20 -14.72 17.42
CA ILE A 2 -21.93 -14.75 18.13
C ILE A 2 -20.96 -13.78 17.47
N LYS A 3 -20.26 -12.99 18.28
CA LYS A 3 -19.19 -12.09 17.82
C LYS A 3 -17.87 -12.44 18.46
N LEU A 4 -16.78 -12.36 17.67
CA LEU A 4 -15.42 -12.44 18.17
C LEU A 4 -14.94 -11.02 18.48
N ARG A 5 -14.60 -10.75 19.74
CA ARG A 5 -14.18 -9.42 20.17
C ARG A 5 -13.11 -9.46 21.26
N LEU A 6 -12.51 -8.31 21.52
CA LEU A 6 -11.50 -8.15 22.54
C LEU A 6 -12.15 -7.75 23.88
N LYS A 7 -11.88 -8.53 24.94
CA LYS A 7 -12.20 -8.22 26.32
C LYS A 7 -10.96 -7.58 26.95
N ARG A 8 -11.14 -6.45 27.65
CA ARG A 8 -10.03 -5.74 28.26
C ARG A 8 -9.69 -6.30 29.63
N PHE A 9 -8.38 -6.49 29.85
CA PHE A 9 -7.77 -6.82 31.12
C PHE A 9 -6.60 -5.86 31.39
N GLY A 10 -5.94 -6.04 32.53
CA GLY A 10 -4.76 -5.27 32.89
C GLY A 10 -5.06 -4.04 33.73
N LYS A 11 -3.99 -3.34 34.09
CA LYS A 11 -4.00 -2.16 34.96
C LYS A 11 -4.29 -0.86 34.18
N LYS A 12 -4.44 0.25 34.91
CA LYS A 12 -4.46 1.59 34.32
C LYS A 12 -3.14 1.82 33.57
N ARG A 13 -3.21 2.24 32.30
CA ARG A 13 -2.08 2.45 31.37
C ARG A 13 -1.37 1.16 30.89
N GLU A 14 -1.71 -0.02 31.36
CA GLU A 14 -1.21 -1.33 30.92
C GLU A 14 -2.38 -2.22 30.50
N ALA A 15 -2.98 -1.88 29.35
CA ALA A 15 -4.08 -2.68 28.83
C ALA A 15 -3.57 -3.95 28.16
N SER A 16 -4.08 -5.09 28.58
CA SER A 16 -4.00 -6.37 27.86
C SER A 16 -5.39 -6.79 27.43
N PHE A 17 -5.47 -7.60 26.39
CA PHE A 17 -6.75 -8.02 25.81
C PHE A 17 -6.79 -9.52 25.66
N ARG A 18 -7.97 -10.08 25.90
CA ARG A 18 -8.27 -11.48 25.54
C ARG A 18 -9.22 -11.50 24.36
N LEU A 19 -8.91 -12.33 23.37
CA LEU A 19 -9.83 -12.64 22.29
C LEU A 19 -10.89 -13.61 22.81
N VAL A 20 -12.14 -13.24 22.67
CA VAL A 20 -13.27 -14.01 23.21
C VAL A 20 -14.42 -14.12 22.22
N ALA A 21 -15.10 -15.26 22.26
CA ALA A 21 -16.39 -15.44 21.60
C ALA A 21 -17.51 -15.09 22.59
N THR A 22 -18.41 -14.17 22.23
CA THR A 22 -19.52 -13.74 23.06
C THR A 22 -20.77 -13.47 22.23
N ASN A 23 -21.94 -13.46 22.87
CA ASN A 23 -23.16 -12.97 22.21
C ASN A 23 -23.05 -11.48 21.92
N SER A 24 -23.67 -11.03 20.83
CA SER A 24 -23.63 -9.62 20.39
C SER A 24 -24.17 -8.64 21.43
N THR A 25 -25.16 -9.06 22.23
CA THR A 25 -25.80 -8.27 23.29
C THR A 25 -25.04 -8.25 24.62
N SER A 26 -24.05 -9.15 24.81
CA SER A 26 -23.27 -9.21 26.03
C SER A 26 -22.39 -7.98 26.22
N ARG A 27 -22.15 -7.57 27.48
CA ARG A 27 -21.20 -6.49 27.81
C ARG A 27 -19.79 -6.87 27.39
N ARG A 28 -18.92 -5.88 27.08
CA ARG A 28 -17.54 -6.10 26.64
C ARG A 28 -16.74 -7.01 27.58
N ASP A 29 -16.81 -6.75 28.89
CA ASP A 29 -16.05 -7.44 29.92
C ASP A 29 -16.90 -8.48 30.69
N GLY A 30 -18.06 -8.87 30.10
CA GLY A 30 -18.95 -9.89 30.66
C GLY A 30 -18.38 -11.31 30.56
N ARG A 31 -19.20 -12.31 30.96
CA ARG A 31 -18.83 -13.73 30.85
C ARG A 31 -18.79 -14.16 29.38
N PRO A 32 -17.65 -14.57 28.85
CA PRO A 32 -17.54 -15.06 27.46
C PRO A 32 -18.08 -16.49 27.37
N LEU A 33 -18.46 -16.90 26.16
CA LEU A 33 -18.77 -18.29 25.81
C LEU A 33 -17.48 -19.11 25.78
N GLN A 34 -16.42 -18.53 25.21
CA GLN A 34 -15.12 -19.18 25.07
C GLN A 34 -14.02 -18.12 24.96
N GLU A 35 -12.87 -18.40 25.56
CA GLU A 35 -11.64 -17.62 25.37
C GLU A 35 -10.84 -18.25 24.24
N LEU A 36 -10.35 -17.44 23.29
CA LEU A 36 -9.73 -17.86 22.03
C LEU A 36 -8.28 -17.39 21.90
N GLY A 37 -7.80 -16.58 22.84
CA GLY A 37 -6.43 -16.12 22.83
C GLY A 37 -6.18 -14.84 23.64
N PHE A 38 -4.95 -14.38 23.54
CA PHE A 38 -4.41 -13.22 24.23
C PHE A 38 -3.74 -12.25 23.24
N TYR A 39 -3.90 -10.97 23.50
CA TYR A 39 -3.25 -9.90 22.75
C TYR A 39 -2.75 -8.79 23.66
N ASN A 40 -1.48 -8.46 23.56
CA ASN A 40 -0.89 -7.32 24.24
C ASN A 40 -0.43 -6.27 23.22
N PRO A 41 -1.04 -5.08 23.15
CA PRO A 41 -0.70 -4.05 22.18
C PRO A 41 0.67 -3.41 22.43
N ARG A 42 1.16 -3.41 23.70
CA ARG A 42 2.44 -2.79 24.07
C ARG A 42 3.62 -3.64 23.60
N THR A 43 3.58 -4.94 23.88
CA THR A 43 4.61 -5.90 23.44
C THR A 43 4.37 -6.43 22.04
N LYS A 44 3.18 -6.15 21.45
CA LYS A 44 2.69 -6.73 20.20
C LYS A 44 2.59 -8.25 20.23
N GLU A 45 2.60 -8.82 21.41
CA GLU A 45 2.49 -10.26 21.61
C GLU A 45 1.05 -10.71 21.32
N THR A 46 0.92 -11.72 20.47
CA THR A 46 -0.37 -12.28 20.07
C THR A 46 -0.29 -13.80 20.19
N ARG A 47 -1.09 -14.37 21.05
CA ARG A 47 -1.26 -15.83 21.19
C ARG A 47 -2.70 -16.17 20.84
N LEU A 48 -2.91 -16.88 19.75
CA LEU A 48 -4.23 -17.23 19.22
C LEU A 48 -4.38 -18.73 19.13
N ASP A 49 -5.52 -19.23 19.61
CA ASP A 49 -5.94 -20.61 19.39
C ASP A 49 -6.59 -20.73 18.00
N ALA A 50 -5.78 -21.17 17.04
CA ALA A 50 -6.16 -21.23 15.63
C ALA A 50 -7.33 -22.19 15.38
N GLU A 51 -7.36 -23.35 16.06
CA GLU A 51 -8.40 -24.36 15.88
C GLU A 51 -9.75 -23.87 16.39
N ALA A 52 -9.77 -23.36 17.62
CA ALA A 52 -10.99 -22.84 18.22
C ALA A 52 -11.54 -21.62 17.44
N ILE A 53 -10.66 -20.78 16.91
CA ILE A 53 -11.08 -19.63 16.08
C ILE A 53 -11.69 -20.10 14.77
N ARG A 54 -11.05 -21.03 14.05
CA ARG A 54 -11.60 -21.60 12.79
C ARG A 54 -12.94 -22.27 13.02
N HIS A 55 -13.06 -23.03 14.09
CA HIS A 55 -14.32 -23.67 14.47
C HIS A 55 -15.44 -22.65 14.72
N ARG A 56 -15.14 -21.52 15.41
CA ARG A 56 -16.14 -20.47 15.63
C ARG A 56 -16.49 -19.71 14.37
N LEU A 57 -15.52 -19.48 13.48
CA LEU A 57 -15.77 -18.85 12.17
C LEU A 57 -16.65 -19.73 11.28
N SER A 58 -16.43 -21.05 11.26
CA SER A 58 -17.27 -22.01 10.51
C SER A 58 -18.71 -22.06 11.04
N GLN A 59 -18.92 -21.79 12.33
CA GLN A 59 -20.24 -21.64 12.94
C GLN A 59 -20.91 -20.28 12.67
N GLY A 60 -20.28 -19.42 11.87
CA GLY A 60 -20.81 -18.10 11.50
C GLY A 60 -20.56 -17.02 12.54
N ALA A 61 -19.57 -17.15 13.42
CA ALA A 61 -19.19 -16.08 14.33
C ALA A 61 -18.54 -14.92 13.57
N GLN A 62 -19.00 -13.69 13.83
CA GLN A 62 -18.52 -12.50 13.13
C GLN A 62 -17.40 -11.81 13.93
N PRO A 63 -16.21 -11.66 13.36
CA PRO A 63 -15.13 -10.91 13.98
C PRO A 63 -15.42 -9.40 13.91
N THR A 64 -15.11 -8.65 14.98
CA THR A 64 -15.05 -7.19 14.94
C THR A 64 -13.85 -6.72 14.11
N ASP A 65 -13.83 -5.47 13.62
CA ASP A 65 -12.76 -4.96 12.74
C ASP A 65 -11.37 -5.08 13.35
N SER A 66 -11.22 -4.81 14.66
CA SER A 66 -9.96 -4.97 15.37
C SER A 66 -9.51 -6.43 15.41
N VAL A 67 -10.43 -7.36 15.67
CA VAL A 67 -10.15 -8.79 15.66
C VAL A 67 -9.82 -9.29 14.27
N ARG A 68 -10.56 -8.84 13.25
CA ARG A 68 -10.29 -9.18 11.86
C ARG A 68 -8.85 -8.83 11.48
N SER A 69 -8.41 -7.61 11.80
CA SER A 69 -7.02 -7.18 11.56
C SER A 69 -5.97 -8.03 12.29
N LEU A 70 -6.28 -8.55 13.49
CA LEU A 70 -5.39 -9.46 14.22
C LEU A 70 -5.35 -10.86 13.57
N LEU A 71 -6.50 -11.38 13.12
CA LEU A 71 -6.61 -12.66 12.45
C LEU A 71 -5.95 -12.64 11.07
N GLU A 72 -6.05 -11.55 10.32
CA GLU A 72 -5.36 -11.32 9.06
C GLU A 72 -3.82 -11.31 9.25
N LYS A 73 -3.33 -10.68 10.33
CA LYS A 73 -1.91 -10.70 10.68
C LYS A 73 -1.43 -12.09 11.11
N GLY A 74 -2.28 -12.85 11.78
CA GLY A 74 -2.02 -14.24 12.20
C GLY A 74 -2.20 -15.27 11.08
N GLY A 75 -2.58 -14.88 9.87
CA GLY A 75 -2.78 -15.78 8.73
C GLY A 75 -4.01 -16.71 8.86
N LEU A 76 -4.94 -16.38 9.75
CA LEU A 76 -6.18 -17.16 9.98
C LEU A 76 -7.34 -16.70 9.12
N LEU A 77 -7.26 -15.49 8.57
CA LEU A 77 -8.25 -14.88 7.67
C LEU A 77 -7.55 -14.25 6.48
N GLU A 78 -8.20 -14.29 5.32
CA GLU A 78 -7.70 -13.60 4.14
C GLU A 78 -7.69 -12.09 4.36
N LYS A 79 -6.64 -11.45 3.86
CA LYS A 79 -6.44 -10.01 4.00
C LYS A 79 -7.46 -9.26 3.14
N THR A 80 -8.42 -8.63 3.79
CA THR A 80 -9.41 -7.81 3.10
C THR A 80 -8.80 -6.46 2.74
N VAL A 81 -8.71 -6.17 1.43
CA VAL A 81 -8.24 -4.88 0.94
C VAL A 81 -9.34 -3.84 1.20
N ARG A 82 -9.07 -2.90 2.09
CA ARG A 82 -10.03 -1.83 2.40
C ARG A 82 -10.16 -0.88 1.21
N HIS A 83 -11.37 -0.49 0.88
CA HIS A 83 -11.66 0.44 -0.24
C HIS A 83 -10.82 1.74 -0.19
N SER A 84 -10.59 2.30 0.98
CA SER A 84 -9.74 3.48 1.18
C SER A 84 -8.28 3.29 0.74
N VAL A 85 -7.72 2.08 0.93
CA VAL A 85 -6.36 1.74 0.49
C VAL A 85 -6.30 1.62 -1.03
N VAL A 86 -7.32 1.02 -1.64
CA VAL A 86 -7.42 0.88 -3.11
C VAL A 86 -7.50 2.24 -3.79
N VAL A 87 -8.32 3.17 -3.25
CA VAL A 87 -8.43 4.55 -3.78
C VAL A 87 -7.11 5.30 -3.64
N GLY A 88 -6.42 5.17 -2.51
CA GLY A 88 -5.10 5.79 -2.30
C GLY A 88 -4.05 5.25 -3.27
N GLN A 89 -4.01 3.94 -3.52
CA GLN A 89 -3.09 3.32 -4.46
C GLN A 89 -3.37 3.74 -5.91
N LYS A 90 -4.63 3.81 -6.33
CA LYS A 90 -5.02 4.29 -7.67
C LYS A 90 -4.57 5.75 -7.88
N LYS A 91 -4.81 6.62 -6.90
CA LYS A 91 -4.41 8.03 -6.99
C LYS A 91 -2.89 8.21 -7.06
N GLN A 92 -2.13 7.37 -6.36
CA GLN A 92 -0.66 7.36 -6.46
C GLN A 92 -0.17 6.80 -7.80
N ALA A 93 -0.81 5.77 -8.34
CA ALA A 93 -0.48 5.23 -9.66
C ALA A 93 -0.75 6.26 -10.75
N GLU A 94 -1.92 6.89 -10.76
CA GLU A 94 -2.28 7.97 -11.71
C GLU A 94 -1.30 9.17 -11.64
N ALA A 95 -0.88 9.55 -10.41
CA ALA A 95 0.11 10.62 -10.24
C ALA A 95 1.50 10.22 -10.78
N ARG A 96 1.92 8.96 -10.62
CA ARG A 96 3.17 8.44 -11.18
C ARG A 96 3.13 8.38 -12.69
N ASP A 97 2.01 7.92 -13.26
CA ASP A 97 1.83 7.85 -14.71
C ASP A 97 1.79 9.25 -15.34
N ALA A 98 1.16 10.22 -14.68
CA ALA A 98 1.17 11.62 -15.11
C ALA A 98 2.57 12.22 -15.07
N ALA A 99 3.32 12.00 -13.98
CA ALA A 99 4.70 12.46 -13.86
C ALA A 99 5.64 11.81 -14.88
N ALA A 100 5.48 10.51 -15.14
CA ALA A 100 6.24 9.79 -16.16
C ALA A 100 5.96 10.33 -17.58
N LYS A 101 4.71 10.65 -17.89
CA LYS A 101 4.34 11.25 -19.19
C LYS A 101 4.89 12.66 -19.35
N GLN A 102 4.94 13.46 -18.28
CA GLN A 102 5.54 14.79 -18.32
C GLN A 102 7.06 14.70 -18.53
N ALA A 103 7.74 13.84 -17.77
CA ALA A 103 9.18 13.62 -17.93
C ALA A 103 9.55 13.07 -19.32
N ALA A 104 8.71 12.20 -19.90
CA ALA A 104 8.90 11.71 -21.27
C ALA A 104 8.70 12.80 -22.33
N LYS A 105 7.77 13.73 -22.12
CA LYS A 105 7.59 14.90 -22.99
C LYS A 105 8.78 15.85 -22.94
N GLU A 106 9.23 16.21 -21.74
CA GLU A 106 10.41 17.07 -21.55
C GLU A 106 11.68 16.46 -22.16
N ALA A 107 11.86 15.14 -21.98
CA ALA A 107 13.00 14.44 -22.59
C ALA A 107 12.91 14.38 -24.11
N ALA A 108 11.71 14.30 -24.68
CA ALA A 108 11.50 14.35 -26.13
C ALA A 108 11.73 15.76 -26.73
N GLU A 109 11.27 16.79 -26.03
CA GLU A 109 11.50 18.20 -26.42
C GLU A 109 12.98 18.58 -26.29
N ALA A 110 13.68 18.14 -25.23
CA ALA A 110 15.11 18.35 -25.08
C ALA A 110 15.93 17.68 -26.20
N LYS A 111 15.58 16.44 -26.56
CA LYS A 111 16.22 15.76 -27.70
C LYS A 111 15.92 16.41 -29.07
N ALA A 112 14.70 16.93 -29.23
CA ALA A 112 14.33 17.64 -30.46
C ALA A 112 15.09 18.99 -30.60
N ALA A 113 15.26 19.71 -29.49
CA ALA A 113 16.04 20.93 -29.43
C ALA A 113 17.53 20.69 -29.70
N GLU A 114 18.09 19.61 -29.10
CA GLU A 114 19.50 19.24 -29.37
C GLU A 114 19.74 18.79 -30.80
N ALA A 115 18.79 18.05 -31.39
CA ALA A 115 18.86 17.66 -32.81
C ALA A 115 18.70 18.84 -33.76
N ALA A 116 17.92 19.88 -33.44
CA ALA A 116 17.79 21.11 -34.19
C ALA A 116 19.07 21.93 -34.12
N ALA A 117 19.65 22.09 -32.93
CA ALA A 117 20.92 22.80 -32.75
C ALA A 117 22.10 22.10 -33.46
N ALA A 118 22.13 20.78 -33.49
CA ALA A 118 23.13 20.01 -34.22
C ALA A 118 23.00 20.15 -35.75
N LYS A 119 21.77 20.27 -36.25
CA LYS A 119 21.54 20.54 -37.69
C LYS A 119 21.97 21.94 -38.07
N GLU A 120 21.67 22.94 -37.30
CA GLU A 120 22.04 24.33 -37.53
C GLU A 120 23.56 24.53 -37.46
N ALA A 121 24.25 23.85 -36.55
CA ALA A 121 25.72 23.82 -36.48
C ALA A 121 26.36 23.13 -37.69
N ALA A 122 25.74 22.05 -38.20
CA ALA A 122 26.24 21.34 -39.38
C ALA A 122 26.03 22.17 -40.67
N GLU A 123 24.93 22.91 -40.76
CA GLU A 123 24.63 23.79 -41.92
C GLU A 123 25.54 25.03 -41.93
N ALA A 124 25.85 25.60 -40.77
CA ALA A 124 26.82 26.68 -40.63
C ALA A 124 28.26 26.25 -41.02
N ALA A 125 28.64 25.03 -40.64
CA ALA A 125 29.95 24.48 -41.02
C ALA A 125 30.06 24.14 -42.51
N ALA A 126 28.96 23.79 -43.16
CA ALA A 126 28.92 23.54 -44.58
C ALA A 126 28.95 24.84 -45.45
N ALA A 127 28.43 25.95 -44.88
CA ALA A 127 28.47 27.26 -45.54
C ALA A 127 29.86 27.91 -45.50
N GLU A 128 30.73 27.53 -44.55
CA GLU A 128 32.11 28.07 -44.46
C GLU A 128 33.15 27.29 -45.28
N ALA A 129 32.73 26.16 -45.88
CA ALA A 129 33.60 25.25 -46.65
C ALA A 129 33.49 25.39 -48.18
N THR A 130 33.04 26.54 -48.72
CA THR A 130 33.17 26.80 -50.16
C THR A 130 34.45 27.57 -50.47
N PRO A 131 35.41 26.94 -51.12
CA PRO A 131 36.73 27.51 -51.33
C PRO A 131 36.78 28.51 -52.52
N ALA A 132 37.54 29.52 -52.26
CA ALA A 132 38.21 30.30 -53.34
C ALA A 132 39.25 29.39 -54.00
N ASP A 133 38.88 28.77 -55.11
CA ASP A 133 39.86 28.19 -56.01
C ASP A 133 39.35 28.39 -57.47
N GLU A 134 39.49 29.61 -57.94
CA GLU A 134 39.52 29.87 -59.39
C GLU A 134 40.19 31.20 -59.65
N ALA A 135 41.49 31.26 -59.58
CA ALA A 135 42.29 32.27 -60.26
C ALA A 135 43.76 31.88 -60.32
N ALA A 136 44.12 30.95 -61.20
CA ALA A 136 45.49 30.89 -61.76
C ALA A 136 45.50 29.97 -62.97
N GLU A 137 45.14 30.48 -64.15
CA GLU A 137 45.78 30.09 -65.39
C GLU A 137 45.33 31.00 -66.50
N ALA A 138 46.21 31.96 -66.85
CA ALA A 138 46.47 32.47 -68.17
C ALA A 138 47.65 33.47 -68.18
#